data_342822e7cf9f49108cddd3d167e6bbe3
#
_entry.id   342822e7cf9f49108cddd3d167e6bbe3
#
_cell.length_a   1.000
_cell.length_b   1.000
_cell.length_c   1.000
_cell.angle_alpha   90.00
_cell.angle_beta   90.00
_cell.angle_gamma   90.00
#
_symmetry.space_group_name_H-M   'P 1'
#
loop_
_entity.id
_entity.type
_entity.pdbx_description
1 polymer ?
#
loop_
_entity_poly.entity_id
_entity_poly.type
_entity_poly.pdbx_seq_one_letter_code
_entity_poly.pdbx_strand_id
1 'polypeptide(L)'
;SEVSKVRIRPVEIKGKLLFQCQETVGTKEFHKNMTKDDVITRISEWMNGTFKQMQLEADTCTASVLVSKKGTMTIKKKPHMKGTGKPVNLAHNRKKRYILEEGIPVPFLQDLGVMTKEGKIVRTRYDKFRQINRFLEFIEDILPQLPSDREITILDFGCGKSYLTFAMYYYFRELKKLDVNIIGLDLKEDVIAICNGLAEKYGYEKLHFYQGDIASYTCLLYTSPSPRDGL
;
A
#
# COMPACT_ATOMS: atom_id res chain seq x y z
N SER A 1 -1.77 4.89 -31.33
CA SER A 1 -0.87 4.90 -30.15
C SER A 1 -0.36 3.50 -29.90
N GLU A 2 0.95 3.36 -29.75
CA GLU A 2 1.61 2.07 -29.57
C GLU A 2 1.44 1.58 -28.11
N VAL A 3 1.45 0.25 -27.95
CA VAL A 3 1.46 -0.41 -26.63
C VAL A 3 2.78 -0.10 -25.94
N SER A 4 2.71 0.58 -24.80
CA SER A 4 3.92 1.00 -24.05
C SER A 4 4.36 -0.04 -23.00
N LYS A 5 3.43 -0.87 -22.52
CA LYS A 5 3.71 -1.88 -21.49
C LYS A 5 2.71 -3.04 -21.62
N VAL A 6 3.22 -4.24 -21.39
CA VAL A 6 2.39 -5.44 -21.27
C VAL A 6 2.72 -6.15 -19.96
N ARG A 7 1.69 -6.57 -19.23
CA ARG A 7 1.81 -7.44 -18.06
C ARG A 7 0.97 -8.67 -18.27
N ILE A 8 1.53 -9.84 -18.05
CA ILE A 8 0.86 -11.12 -18.21
C ILE A 8 0.93 -11.86 -16.89
N ARG A 9 -0.20 -12.42 -16.44
CA ARG A 9 -0.24 -13.25 -15.24
C ARG A 9 -1.16 -14.47 -15.46
N PRO A 10 -0.84 -15.62 -14.86
CA PRO A 10 -1.75 -16.76 -14.86
C PRO A 10 -2.97 -16.44 -13.98
N VAL A 11 -4.13 -16.89 -14.43
CA VAL A 11 -5.42 -16.79 -13.73
C VAL A 11 -6.23 -18.07 -13.94
N GLU A 12 -6.99 -18.45 -12.93
CA GLU A 12 -7.94 -19.54 -13.05
C GLU A 12 -9.35 -18.96 -13.25
N ILE A 13 -10.00 -19.34 -14.34
CA ILE A 13 -11.37 -18.92 -14.67
C ILE A 13 -12.19 -20.17 -14.98
N LYS A 14 -13.23 -20.43 -14.20
CA LYS A 14 -14.11 -21.62 -14.34
C LYS A 14 -13.31 -22.93 -14.41
N GLY A 15 -12.30 -23.09 -13.55
CA GLY A 15 -11.44 -24.28 -13.49
C GLY A 15 -10.44 -24.42 -14.64
N LYS A 16 -10.30 -23.42 -15.51
CA LYS A 16 -9.32 -23.41 -16.61
C LYS A 16 -8.21 -22.41 -16.32
N LEU A 17 -6.97 -22.84 -16.49
CA LEU A 17 -5.80 -21.96 -16.44
C LEU A 17 -5.74 -21.12 -17.72
N LEU A 18 -5.85 -19.81 -17.56
CA LEU A 18 -5.71 -18.82 -18.61
C LEU A 18 -4.63 -17.81 -18.21
N PHE A 19 -4.23 -16.95 -19.12
CA PHE A 19 -3.29 -15.87 -18.90
C PHE A 19 -3.96 -14.54 -19.16
N GLN A 20 -4.11 -13.74 -18.10
CA GLN A 20 -4.61 -12.39 -18.23
C GLN A 20 -3.50 -11.48 -18.74
N CYS A 21 -3.69 -10.96 -19.93
CA CYS A 21 -2.83 -9.99 -20.57
C CYS A 21 -3.41 -8.59 -20.36
N GLN A 22 -2.61 -7.69 -19.79
CA GLN A 22 -2.91 -6.29 -19.57
C GLN A 22 -1.99 -5.45 -20.46
N GLU A 23 -2.55 -4.79 -21.47
CA GLU A 23 -1.85 -3.90 -22.39
C GLU A 23 -2.11 -2.45 -22.02
N THR A 24 -1.06 -1.64 -21.89
CA THR A 24 -1.15 -0.20 -21.62
C THR A 24 -0.91 0.56 -22.92
N VAL A 25 -1.89 1.38 -23.33
CA VAL A 25 -1.86 2.23 -24.54
C VAL A 25 -2.16 3.66 -24.11
N GLY A 26 -1.15 4.52 -24.05
CA GLY A 26 -1.27 5.85 -23.47
C GLY A 26 -1.69 5.77 -21.99
N THR A 27 -2.84 6.32 -21.65
CA THR A 27 -3.41 6.29 -20.28
C THR A 27 -4.45 5.18 -20.09
N LYS A 28 -4.73 4.37 -21.12
CA LYS A 28 -5.77 3.33 -21.10
C LYS A 28 -5.15 1.95 -20.90
N GLU A 29 -5.87 1.09 -20.17
CA GLU A 29 -5.50 -0.31 -19.97
C GLU A 29 -6.55 -1.24 -20.59
N PHE A 30 -6.08 -2.20 -21.37
CA PHE A 30 -6.90 -3.23 -22.01
C PHE A 30 -6.57 -4.59 -21.42
N HIS A 31 -7.60 -5.38 -21.11
CA HIS A 31 -7.45 -6.69 -20.52
C HIS A 31 -8.01 -7.76 -21.43
N LYS A 32 -7.24 -8.82 -21.65
CA LYS A 32 -7.68 -10.01 -22.43
C LYS A 32 -7.20 -11.26 -21.71
N ASN A 33 -8.06 -12.28 -21.63
CA ASN A 33 -7.67 -13.60 -21.14
C ASN A 33 -7.37 -14.49 -22.35
N MET A 34 -6.23 -15.13 -22.34
CA MET A 34 -5.67 -15.88 -23.47
C MET A 34 -5.29 -17.28 -23.02
N THR A 35 -5.24 -18.23 -23.94
CA THR A 35 -4.66 -19.56 -23.69
C THR A 35 -3.13 -19.45 -23.59
N LYS A 36 -2.47 -20.53 -23.14
CA LYS A 36 -1.01 -20.58 -23.08
C LYS A 36 -0.38 -20.38 -24.46
N ASP A 37 -0.93 -21.04 -25.48
CA ASP A 37 -0.37 -21.01 -26.84
C ASP A 37 -0.54 -19.64 -27.48
N ASP A 38 -1.72 -19.01 -27.30
CA ASP A 38 -1.96 -17.64 -27.76
C ASP A 38 -0.98 -16.64 -27.12
N VAL A 39 -0.71 -16.79 -25.81
CA VAL A 39 0.22 -15.92 -25.09
C VAL A 39 1.64 -16.08 -25.61
N ILE A 40 2.10 -17.31 -25.86
CA ILE A 40 3.44 -17.58 -26.39
C ILE A 40 3.59 -16.91 -27.77
N THR A 41 2.60 -17.10 -28.65
CA THR A 41 2.57 -16.46 -29.96
C THR A 41 2.64 -14.94 -29.85
N ARG A 42 1.81 -14.37 -28.97
CA ARG A 42 1.73 -12.93 -28.79
C ARG A 42 3.00 -12.32 -28.18
N ILE A 43 3.65 -13.02 -27.25
CA ILE A 43 4.96 -12.60 -26.70
C ILE A 43 6.00 -12.58 -27.82
N SER A 44 6.03 -13.59 -28.68
CA SER A 44 6.95 -13.64 -29.79
C SER A 44 6.75 -12.46 -30.76
N GLU A 45 5.52 -12.11 -31.09
CA GLU A 45 5.21 -10.95 -31.92
C GLU A 45 5.72 -9.64 -31.26
N TRP A 46 5.43 -9.44 -30.00
CA TRP A 46 5.88 -8.24 -29.28
C TRP A 46 7.39 -8.13 -29.18
N MET A 47 8.09 -9.22 -28.92
CA MET A 47 9.55 -9.22 -28.79
C MET A 47 10.26 -9.08 -30.13
N ASN A 48 9.63 -9.46 -31.23
CA ASN A 48 10.17 -9.26 -32.57
C ASN A 48 9.96 -7.81 -33.09
N GLY A 49 8.93 -7.14 -32.61
CA GLY A 49 8.55 -5.80 -33.08
C GLY A 49 8.67 -4.70 -32.03
N THR A 50 7.77 -4.74 -31.08
CA THR A 50 7.46 -3.61 -30.18
C THR A 50 8.42 -3.48 -28.99
N PHE A 51 8.73 -4.60 -28.33
CA PHE A 51 9.52 -4.59 -27.10
C PHE A 51 10.94 -5.13 -27.29
N LYS A 52 11.87 -4.54 -26.54
CA LYS A 52 13.28 -4.95 -26.52
C LYS A 52 13.69 -5.60 -25.21
N GLN A 53 12.75 -5.66 -24.26
CA GLN A 53 12.99 -6.26 -22.95
C GLN A 53 11.76 -7.01 -22.45
N MET A 54 12.00 -8.18 -21.83
CA MET A 54 11.00 -8.95 -21.10
C MET A 54 11.60 -9.46 -19.79
N GLN A 55 10.77 -9.48 -18.75
CA GLN A 55 11.08 -10.15 -17.49
C GLN A 55 10.04 -11.23 -17.22
N LEU A 56 10.52 -12.41 -16.89
CA LEU A 56 9.71 -13.55 -16.48
C LEU A 56 9.99 -13.91 -15.03
N GLU A 57 8.94 -14.06 -14.24
CA GLU A 57 9.00 -14.59 -12.88
C GLU A 57 8.22 -15.91 -12.83
N ALA A 58 8.90 -16.99 -12.45
CA ALA A 58 8.31 -18.31 -12.25
C ALA A 58 8.72 -18.88 -10.90
N ASP A 59 8.04 -19.91 -10.43
CA ASP A 59 8.32 -20.55 -9.13
C ASP A 59 9.75 -21.08 -9.03
N THR A 60 10.33 -21.49 -10.17
CA THR A 60 11.66 -22.10 -10.23
C THR A 60 12.78 -21.15 -10.63
N CYS A 61 12.45 -20.02 -11.25
CA CYS A 61 13.47 -19.09 -11.76
C CYS A 61 12.90 -17.72 -12.08
N THR A 62 13.80 -16.73 -12.12
CA THR A 62 13.58 -15.45 -12.78
C THR A 62 14.41 -15.43 -14.07
N ALA A 63 13.83 -14.94 -15.17
CA ALA A 63 14.55 -14.76 -16.42
C ALA A 63 14.34 -13.35 -16.97
N SER A 64 15.37 -12.77 -17.55
CA SER A 64 15.30 -11.53 -18.31
C SER A 64 15.77 -11.74 -19.74
N VAL A 65 15.03 -11.21 -20.69
CA VAL A 65 15.32 -11.24 -22.11
C VAL A 65 15.56 -9.83 -22.59
N LEU A 66 16.68 -9.61 -23.29
CA LEU A 66 17.03 -8.34 -23.91
C LEU A 66 17.27 -8.57 -25.40
N VAL A 67 16.69 -7.72 -26.24
CA VAL A 67 16.88 -7.75 -27.69
C VAL A 67 17.67 -6.52 -28.11
N SER A 68 18.84 -6.72 -28.70
CA SER A 68 19.68 -5.62 -29.18
C SER A 68 19.06 -4.92 -30.41
N LYS A 69 19.59 -3.75 -30.77
CA LYS A 69 19.17 -3.04 -31.99
C LYS A 69 19.38 -3.89 -33.27
N LYS A 70 20.36 -4.80 -33.25
CA LYS A 70 20.68 -5.73 -34.36
C LYS A 70 19.85 -7.03 -34.32
N GLY A 71 18.88 -7.16 -33.41
CA GLY A 71 18.02 -8.32 -33.28
C GLY A 71 18.64 -9.49 -32.47
N THR A 72 19.86 -9.34 -31.93
CA THR A 72 20.48 -10.38 -31.10
C THR A 72 19.75 -10.45 -29.74
N MET A 73 19.30 -11.66 -29.38
CA MET A 73 18.61 -11.93 -28.12
C MET A 73 19.60 -12.45 -27.07
N THR A 74 19.56 -11.84 -25.90
CA THR A 74 20.32 -12.29 -24.73
C THR A 74 19.35 -12.70 -23.63
N ILE A 75 19.48 -13.91 -23.10
CA ILE A 75 18.67 -14.47 -22.03
C ILE A 75 19.53 -14.67 -20.80
N LYS A 76 19.16 -14.04 -19.67
CA LYS A 76 19.77 -14.28 -18.36
C LYS A 76 18.74 -14.98 -17.48
N LYS A 77 19.09 -16.14 -16.94
CA LYS A 77 18.24 -16.93 -16.06
C LYS A 77 18.91 -17.08 -14.70
N LYS A 78 18.17 -16.81 -13.62
CA LYS A 78 18.58 -17.06 -12.23
C LYS A 78 17.63 -18.10 -11.64
N PRO A 79 18.11 -19.28 -11.25
CA PRO A 79 17.29 -20.26 -10.57
C PRO A 79 16.93 -19.76 -9.17
N HIS A 80 15.73 -20.06 -8.70
CA HIS A 80 15.36 -19.85 -7.30
C HIS A 80 15.87 -21.04 -6.47
N MET A 81 16.34 -20.77 -5.26
CA MET A 81 16.60 -21.84 -4.30
C MET A 81 15.26 -22.50 -3.94
N LYS A 82 15.24 -23.84 -3.82
CA LYS A 82 14.02 -24.58 -3.45
C LYS A 82 13.40 -23.99 -2.19
N GLY A 83 12.11 -23.64 -2.27
CA GLY A 83 11.31 -23.13 -1.13
C GLY A 83 11.18 -21.61 -1.01
N THR A 84 11.83 -20.81 -1.88
CA THR A 84 11.69 -19.34 -1.87
C THR A 84 10.64 -18.80 -2.83
N GLY A 85 10.07 -19.63 -3.69
CA GLY A 85 8.98 -19.24 -4.60
C GLY A 85 7.69 -18.98 -3.83
N LYS A 86 7.18 -17.74 -3.85
CA LYS A 86 5.85 -17.45 -3.34
C LYS A 86 4.83 -18.18 -4.25
N PRO A 87 3.85 -18.92 -3.68
CA PRO A 87 2.84 -19.59 -4.49
C PRO A 87 2.10 -18.55 -5.35
N VAL A 88 1.98 -18.84 -6.64
CA VAL A 88 1.32 -17.95 -7.59
C VAL A 88 -0.18 -17.95 -7.27
N ASN A 89 -0.70 -16.79 -6.89
CA ASN A 89 -2.13 -16.62 -6.67
C ASN A 89 -2.85 -16.55 -8.03
N LEU A 90 -3.56 -17.63 -8.39
CA LEU A 90 -4.29 -17.77 -9.65
C LEU A 90 -5.68 -17.12 -9.63
N ALA A 91 -6.15 -16.57 -8.50
CA ALA A 91 -7.46 -15.95 -8.43
C ALA A 91 -7.60 -14.80 -9.45
N HIS A 92 -8.62 -14.89 -10.30
CA HIS A 92 -8.94 -13.87 -11.32
C HIS A 92 -9.30 -12.54 -10.65
N ASN A 93 -10.18 -12.56 -9.67
CA ASN A 93 -10.57 -11.42 -8.87
C ASN A 93 -9.80 -11.42 -7.55
N ARG A 94 -8.62 -10.80 -7.54
CA ARG A 94 -7.86 -10.62 -6.31
C ARG A 94 -8.58 -9.59 -5.45
N LYS A 95 -9.21 -10.03 -4.37
CA LYS A 95 -9.63 -9.12 -3.31
C LYS A 95 -8.36 -8.59 -2.65
N LYS A 96 -8.15 -7.27 -2.70
CA LYS A 96 -7.08 -6.65 -1.94
C LYS A 96 -7.37 -6.89 -0.46
N ARG A 97 -6.43 -7.49 0.26
CA ARG A 97 -6.53 -7.59 1.71
C ARG A 97 -6.16 -6.24 2.29
N TYR A 98 -7.11 -5.62 2.96
CA TYR A 98 -6.92 -4.37 3.65
C TYR A 98 -6.54 -4.63 5.12
N ILE A 99 -5.80 -3.70 5.73
CA ILE A 99 -5.45 -3.75 7.16
C ILE A 99 -6.71 -3.52 8.00
N LEU A 100 -7.50 -2.51 7.62
CA LEU A 100 -8.86 -2.33 8.13
C LEU A 100 -9.80 -3.07 7.19
N GLU A 101 -10.45 -4.10 7.68
CA GLU A 101 -11.28 -4.98 6.85
C GLU A 101 -12.73 -4.52 6.85
N GLU A 102 -13.43 -4.71 5.72
CA GLU A 102 -14.87 -4.56 5.65
C GLU A 102 -15.55 -5.67 6.47
N GLY A 103 -16.60 -5.34 7.19
CA GLY A 103 -17.32 -6.24 8.09
C GLY A 103 -16.87 -6.17 9.54
N ILE A 104 -15.73 -5.52 9.84
CA ILE A 104 -15.26 -5.26 11.20
C ILE A 104 -15.53 -3.79 11.53
N PRO A 105 -16.45 -3.48 12.44
CA PRO A 105 -16.76 -2.10 12.81
C PRO A 105 -15.57 -1.38 13.43
N VAL A 106 -15.23 -0.22 12.90
CA VAL A 106 -14.14 0.63 13.39
C VAL A 106 -14.74 1.99 13.76
N PRO A 107 -14.73 2.40 15.06
CA PRO A 107 -15.48 3.58 15.54
C PRO A 107 -15.15 4.87 14.80
N PHE A 108 -13.88 5.19 14.60
CA PHE A 108 -13.49 6.42 13.92
C PHE A 108 -13.90 6.45 12.43
N LEU A 109 -13.95 5.28 11.74
CA LEU A 109 -14.44 5.20 10.37
C LEU A 109 -15.95 5.43 10.27
N GLN A 110 -16.70 5.06 11.31
CA GLN A 110 -18.14 5.31 11.39
C GLN A 110 -18.44 6.80 11.54
N ASP A 111 -17.77 7.47 12.48
CA ASP A 111 -17.95 8.91 12.71
C ASP A 111 -17.46 9.76 11.52
N LEU A 112 -16.49 9.27 10.75
CA LEU A 112 -16.09 9.87 9.49
C LEU A 112 -17.07 9.64 8.34
N GLY A 113 -18.11 8.82 8.55
CA GLY A 113 -19.05 8.41 7.51
C GLY A 113 -18.44 7.54 6.42
N VAL A 114 -17.30 6.90 6.70
CA VAL A 114 -16.61 5.98 5.78
C VAL A 114 -17.16 4.57 5.91
N MET A 115 -17.65 4.21 7.10
CA MET A 115 -18.16 2.89 7.43
C MET A 115 -19.53 2.99 8.12
N THR A 116 -20.41 2.03 7.85
CA THR A 116 -21.70 1.92 8.57
C THR A 116 -21.49 1.26 9.94
N LYS A 117 -22.50 1.28 10.79
CA LYS A 117 -22.48 0.61 12.10
C LYS A 117 -22.25 -0.89 12.00
N GLU A 118 -22.68 -1.51 10.90
CA GLU A 118 -22.51 -2.95 10.59
C GLU A 118 -21.15 -3.26 9.94
N GLY A 119 -20.27 -2.28 9.85
CA GLY A 119 -18.92 -2.46 9.29
C GLY A 119 -18.84 -2.41 7.74
N LYS A 120 -19.93 -2.08 7.03
CA LYS A 120 -19.93 -1.95 5.57
C LYS A 120 -19.32 -0.63 5.12
N ILE A 121 -18.54 -0.65 4.06
CA ILE A 121 -17.94 0.58 3.52
C ILE A 121 -18.98 1.37 2.71
N VAL A 122 -19.11 2.65 3.02
CA VAL A 122 -19.98 3.58 2.29
C VAL A 122 -19.41 3.80 0.89
N ARG A 123 -20.17 3.43 -0.15
CA ARG A 123 -19.72 3.41 -1.54
C ARG A 123 -19.10 4.73 -2.01
N THR A 124 -19.69 5.87 -1.65
CA THR A 124 -19.19 7.21 -1.99
C THR A 124 -17.92 7.60 -1.24
N ARG A 125 -17.55 6.87 -0.19
CA ARG A 125 -16.36 7.08 0.64
C ARG A 125 -15.31 5.98 0.46
N TYR A 126 -15.48 5.10 -0.52
CA TYR A 126 -14.58 3.98 -0.75
C TYR A 126 -13.14 4.44 -1.05
N ASP A 127 -12.97 5.56 -1.75
CA ASP A 127 -11.64 6.13 -2.01
C ASP A 127 -10.95 6.59 -0.71
N LYS A 128 -11.71 7.17 0.24
CA LYS A 128 -11.18 7.53 1.55
C LYS A 128 -10.75 6.28 2.34
N PHE A 129 -11.55 5.23 2.33
CA PHE A 129 -11.19 3.95 2.93
C PHE A 129 -9.89 3.38 2.34
N ARG A 130 -9.75 3.40 1.02
CA ARG A 130 -8.53 2.96 0.33
C ARG A 130 -7.32 3.81 0.70
N GLN A 131 -7.48 5.13 0.79
CA GLN A 131 -6.42 6.04 1.20
C GLN A 131 -5.91 5.72 2.61
N ILE A 132 -6.82 5.52 3.57
CA ILE A 132 -6.47 5.16 4.95
C ILE A 132 -5.71 3.83 4.98
N ASN A 133 -6.22 2.80 4.31
CA ASN A 133 -5.54 1.51 4.25
C ASN A 133 -4.16 1.59 3.58
N ARG A 134 -4.03 2.39 2.51
CA ARG A 134 -2.73 2.61 1.86
C ARG A 134 -1.72 3.27 2.78
N PHE A 135 -2.17 4.24 3.57
CA PHE A 135 -1.35 4.88 4.59
C PHE A 135 -0.88 3.86 5.64
N LEU A 136 -1.78 3.00 6.13
CA LEU A 136 -1.43 1.96 7.09
C LEU A 136 -0.47 0.90 6.51
N GLU A 137 -0.53 0.61 5.21
CA GLU A 137 0.46 -0.24 4.54
C GLU A 137 1.88 0.36 4.65
N PHE A 138 2.04 1.68 4.47
CA PHE A 138 3.34 2.34 4.69
C PHE A 138 3.79 2.29 6.15
N ILE A 139 2.86 2.45 7.09
CA ILE A 139 3.18 2.29 8.52
C ILE A 139 3.63 0.86 8.81
N GLU A 140 2.97 -0.14 8.22
CA GLU A 140 3.34 -1.56 8.39
C GLU A 140 4.75 -1.86 7.85
N ASP A 141 5.15 -1.23 6.75
CA ASP A 141 6.49 -1.40 6.15
C ASP A 141 7.62 -0.89 7.08
N ILE A 142 7.36 0.14 7.90
CA ILE A 142 8.34 0.69 8.84
C ILE A 142 8.27 0.03 10.24
N LEU A 143 7.21 -0.71 10.53
CA LEU A 143 6.98 -1.34 11.84
C LEU A 143 8.18 -2.16 12.36
N PRO A 144 8.89 -2.97 11.55
CA PRO A 144 10.05 -3.74 12.00
C PRO A 144 11.25 -2.88 12.45
N GLN A 145 11.26 -1.58 12.13
CA GLN A 145 12.32 -0.64 12.49
C GLN A 145 12.00 0.12 13.78
N LEU A 146 10.77 0.00 14.28
CA LEU A 146 10.35 0.68 15.50
C LEU A 146 10.75 -0.13 16.74
N PRO A 147 11.13 0.54 17.86
CA PRO A 147 11.40 -0.15 19.11
C PRO A 147 10.11 -0.83 19.61
N SER A 148 10.24 -2.05 20.13
CA SER A 148 9.13 -2.81 20.71
C SER A 148 9.19 -2.93 22.24
N ASP A 149 10.27 -2.45 22.84
CA ASP A 149 10.63 -2.57 24.26
C ASP A 149 10.36 -1.29 25.07
N ARG A 150 9.88 -0.25 24.43
CA ARG A 150 9.58 1.05 25.06
C ARG A 150 8.42 1.76 24.36
N GLU A 151 7.83 2.74 25.07
CA GLU A 151 6.84 3.65 24.47
C GLU A 151 7.43 4.42 23.29
N ILE A 152 6.63 4.54 22.23
CA ILE A 152 6.97 5.31 21.04
C ILE A 152 6.11 6.58 21.02
N THR A 153 6.74 7.75 20.96
CA THR A 153 6.01 9.00 20.74
C THR A 153 5.99 9.35 19.26
N ILE A 154 4.81 9.60 18.72
CA ILE A 154 4.60 9.99 17.32
C ILE A 154 3.99 11.39 17.28
N LEU A 155 4.58 12.26 16.47
CA LEU A 155 4.09 13.61 16.23
C LEU A 155 3.49 13.70 14.82
N ASP A 156 2.26 14.21 14.72
CA ASP A 156 1.55 14.43 13.46
C ASP A 156 1.26 15.93 13.31
N PHE A 157 2.05 16.61 12.48
CA PHE A 157 1.91 18.04 12.22
C PHE A 157 0.94 18.32 11.09
N GLY A 158 0.02 19.26 11.30
CA GLY A 158 -1.01 19.59 10.34
C GLY A 158 -2.05 18.48 10.22
N CYS A 159 -2.40 17.86 11.36
CA CYS A 159 -3.24 16.68 11.41
C CYS A 159 -4.66 16.92 10.84
N GLY A 160 -5.14 18.17 10.76
CA GLY A 160 -6.46 18.52 10.23
C GLY A 160 -7.57 17.74 10.91
N LYS A 161 -8.47 17.14 10.13
CA LYS A 161 -9.55 16.27 10.66
C LYS A 161 -9.05 14.93 11.24
N SER A 162 -7.76 14.73 11.30
CA SER A 162 -7.02 13.67 12.03
C SER A 162 -7.43 12.22 11.75
N TYR A 163 -8.11 11.92 10.62
CA TYR A 163 -8.50 10.55 10.34
C TYR A 163 -7.29 9.61 10.12
N LEU A 164 -6.15 10.13 9.66
CA LEU A 164 -4.92 9.33 9.55
C LEU A 164 -4.29 9.13 10.93
N THR A 165 -4.33 10.13 11.80
CA THR A 165 -3.87 10.07 13.20
C THR A 165 -4.69 9.05 13.99
N PHE A 166 -6.02 9.06 13.85
CA PHE A 166 -6.89 8.03 14.43
C PHE A 166 -6.61 6.64 13.88
N ALA A 167 -6.34 6.54 12.58
CA ALA A 167 -5.99 5.27 11.95
C ALA A 167 -4.65 4.73 12.48
N MET A 168 -3.62 5.58 12.65
CA MET A 168 -2.35 5.20 13.28
C MET A 168 -2.55 4.68 14.70
N TYR A 169 -3.30 5.43 15.52
CA TYR A 169 -3.55 5.03 16.90
C TYR A 169 -4.24 3.67 16.96
N TYR A 170 -5.33 3.49 16.20
CA TYR A 170 -6.06 2.23 16.13
C TYR A 170 -5.14 1.08 15.68
N TYR A 171 -4.33 1.32 14.65
CA TYR A 171 -3.41 0.32 14.14
C TYR A 171 -2.37 -0.10 15.19
N PHE A 172 -1.69 0.85 15.79
CA PHE A 172 -0.64 0.55 16.75
C PHE A 172 -1.19 -0.03 18.06
N ARG A 173 -2.19 0.62 18.63
CA ARG A 173 -2.73 0.22 19.95
C ARG A 173 -3.68 -0.95 19.86
N GLU A 174 -4.65 -0.92 18.94
CA GLU A 174 -5.71 -1.93 18.89
C GLU A 174 -5.31 -3.16 18.08
N LEU A 175 -4.63 -3.00 16.94
CA LEU A 175 -4.27 -4.13 16.10
C LEU A 175 -2.91 -4.74 16.43
N LYS A 176 -1.89 -3.92 16.71
CA LYS A 176 -0.52 -4.39 16.99
C LYS A 176 -0.18 -4.47 18.47
N LYS A 177 -1.00 -3.90 19.36
CA LYS A 177 -0.81 -3.89 20.82
C LYS A 177 0.53 -3.26 21.24
N LEU A 178 1.00 -2.28 20.48
CA LEU A 178 2.22 -1.53 20.78
C LEU A 178 1.91 -0.38 21.73
N ASP A 179 2.87 -0.04 22.57
CA ASP A 179 2.75 1.12 23.45
C ASP A 179 3.18 2.38 22.71
N VAL A 180 2.17 3.17 22.28
CA VAL A 180 2.39 4.42 21.55
C VAL A 180 1.64 5.56 22.20
N ASN A 181 2.27 6.74 22.18
CA ASN A 181 1.70 8.04 22.51
C ASN A 181 1.70 8.89 21.23
N ILE A 182 0.52 9.32 20.77
CA ILE A 182 0.40 10.09 19.53
C ILE A 182 -0.08 11.50 19.86
N ILE A 183 0.63 12.48 19.32
CA ILE A 183 0.34 13.91 19.50
C ILE A 183 0.07 14.51 18.12
N GLY A 184 -1.17 14.90 17.88
CA GLY A 184 -1.59 15.65 16.69
C GLY A 184 -1.51 17.16 16.94
N LEU A 185 -1.01 17.91 15.97
CA LEU A 185 -0.88 19.36 16.02
C LEU A 185 -1.57 19.98 14.81
N ASP A 186 -2.40 21.00 15.05
CA ASP A 186 -3.03 21.81 14.00
C ASP A 186 -3.18 23.27 14.48
N LEU A 187 -3.32 24.20 13.54
CA LEU A 187 -3.51 25.63 13.87
C LEU A 187 -4.95 25.98 14.27
N LYS A 188 -5.91 25.12 13.91
CA LYS A 188 -7.34 25.37 14.06
C LYS A 188 -7.85 24.82 15.39
N GLU A 189 -8.19 25.71 16.30
CA GLU A 189 -8.68 25.36 17.63
C GLU A 189 -9.97 24.53 17.60
N ASP A 190 -10.91 24.86 16.72
CA ASP A 190 -12.17 24.12 16.54
C ASP A 190 -11.94 22.67 16.11
N VAL A 191 -10.94 22.43 15.24
CA VAL A 191 -10.54 21.09 14.82
C VAL A 191 -9.94 20.31 15.99
N ILE A 192 -9.07 20.94 16.77
CA ILE A 192 -8.43 20.33 17.94
C ILE A 192 -9.47 19.91 18.99
N ALA A 193 -10.44 20.78 19.28
CA ALA A 193 -11.52 20.47 20.22
C ALA A 193 -12.35 19.26 19.77
N ILE A 194 -12.70 19.19 18.48
CA ILE A 194 -13.42 18.04 17.91
C ILE A 194 -12.58 16.76 18.00
N CYS A 195 -11.30 16.82 17.67
CA CYS A 195 -10.41 15.65 17.68
C CYS A 195 -10.20 15.10 19.10
N ASN A 196 -9.99 15.96 20.10
CA ASN A 196 -9.90 15.54 21.50
C ASN A 196 -11.22 14.92 21.99
N GLY A 197 -12.37 15.50 21.66
CA GLY A 197 -13.67 14.91 22.00
C GLY A 197 -13.89 13.53 21.37
N LEU A 198 -13.41 13.31 20.16
CA LEU A 198 -13.45 11.99 19.51
C LEU A 198 -12.47 11.00 20.16
N ALA A 199 -11.26 11.44 20.50
CA ALA A 199 -10.28 10.59 21.19
C ALA A 199 -10.84 10.12 22.56
N GLU A 200 -11.44 11.01 23.32
CA GLU A 200 -12.12 10.69 24.59
C GLU A 200 -13.29 9.72 24.36
N LYS A 201 -14.15 9.98 23.38
CA LYS A 201 -15.27 9.11 23.00
C LYS A 201 -14.85 7.68 22.69
N TYR A 202 -13.67 7.49 22.07
CA TYR A 202 -13.14 6.17 21.72
C TYR A 202 -12.29 5.53 22.83
N GLY A 203 -12.04 6.23 23.93
CA GLY A 203 -11.16 5.77 25.00
C GLY A 203 -9.67 5.72 24.58
N TYR A 204 -9.24 6.61 23.66
CA TYR A 204 -7.87 6.67 23.16
C TYR A 204 -7.00 7.52 24.11
N GLU A 205 -6.67 6.98 25.27
CA GLU A 205 -6.01 7.68 26.38
C GLU A 205 -4.64 8.28 26.05
N LYS A 206 -3.93 7.71 25.05
CA LYS A 206 -2.60 8.17 24.59
C LYS A 206 -2.67 8.85 23.21
N LEU A 207 -3.80 9.46 22.89
CA LEU A 207 -3.99 10.26 21.68
C LEU A 207 -4.43 11.65 22.09
N HIS A 208 -3.56 12.63 21.88
CA HIS A 208 -3.80 14.02 22.28
C HIS A 208 -3.65 14.96 21.10
N PHE A 209 -4.43 16.03 21.10
CA PHE A 209 -4.36 17.06 20.07
C PHE A 209 -4.15 18.42 20.71
N TYR A 210 -3.19 19.18 20.16
CA TYR A 210 -2.83 20.52 20.66
C TYR A 210 -2.80 21.51 19.50
N GLN A 211 -3.15 22.76 19.81
CA GLN A 211 -2.98 23.85 18.88
C GLN A 211 -1.50 24.23 18.77
N GLY A 212 -0.97 24.24 17.56
CA GLY A 212 0.42 24.59 17.31
C GLY A 212 0.88 24.21 15.92
N ASP A 213 2.04 24.72 15.54
CA ASP A 213 2.73 24.37 14.30
C ASP A 213 4.09 23.73 14.60
N ILE A 214 4.78 23.27 13.55
CA ILE A 214 6.09 22.66 13.66
C ILE A 214 7.15 23.62 14.19
N ALA A 215 7.03 24.92 13.95
CA ALA A 215 8.01 25.95 14.37
C ALA A 215 7.86 26.30 15.84
N SER A 216 6.65 26.24 16.38
CA SER A 216 6.34 26.54 17.79
C SER A 216 6.51 25.34 18.72
N TYR A 217 6.57 24.12 18.17
CA TYR A 217 6.75 22.90 18.95
C TYR A 217 8.21 22.71 19.36
N THR A 218 8.55 23.25 20.54
CA THR A 218 9.86 23.04 21.17
C THR A 218 9.89 21.64 21.78
N CYS A 219 10.15 20.65 20.96
CA CYS A 219 10.25 19.28 21.43
C CYS A 219 11.67 18.96 21.86
N LEU A 220 11.81 18.21 22.93
CA LEU A 220 13.03 17.53 23.38
C LEU A 220 13.62 16.52 22.36
N LEU A 221 13.19 16.57 21.09
CA LEU A 221 13.68 15.75 19.99
C LEU A 221 15.03 16.21 19.39
N TYR A 222 15.59 17.32 19.86
CA TYR A 222 16.93 17.79 19.46
C TYR A 222 18.03 17.09 20.23
N THR A 223 18.15 15.79 20.11
CA THR A 223 19.34 15.05 20.57
C THR A 223 19.97 14.18 19.48
N SER A 224 19.57 14.34 18.22
CA SER A 224 20.27 13.72 17.10
C SER A 224 20.74 14.81 16.16
N PRO A 225 22.07 15.04 16.01
CA PRO A 225 22.57 16.00 15.04
C PRO A 225 22.12 15.58 13.64
N SER A 226 21.61 16.55 12.87
CA SER A 226 21.28 16.35 11.48
C SER A 226 22.53 15.87 10.72
N PRO A 227 22.40 14.91 9.79
CA PRO A 227 23.53 14.52 8.93
C PRO A 227 24.13 15.66 8.09
N ARG A 228 23.51 16.86 8.13
CA ARG A 228 24.01 18.08 7.46
C ARG A 228 24.86 19.00 8.35
N ASP A 229 24.95 18.74 9.65
CA ASP A 229 25.68 19.60 10.58
C ASP A 229 27.15 19.15 10.75
N GLY A 230 27.63 18.29 9.88
CA GLY A 230 28.99 17.74 9.85
C GLY A 230 29.72 18.04 8.53
N LEU A 231 29.80 19.33 8.14
CA LEU A 231 30.76 19.84 7.13
C LEU A 231 31.21 21.21 7.53
#